data_9f38a982164df5cc3521d2540100e105
#
_entry.id   9f38a982164df5cc3521d2540100e105
#
_cell.length_a   1.000
_cell.length_b   1.000
_cell.length_c   1.000
_cell.angle_alpha   90.00
_cell.angle_beta   90.00
_cell.angle_gamma   90.00
#
_symmetry.space_group_name_H-M   'P 1'
#
loop_
_entity.id
_entity.type
_entity.pdbx_description
1 polymer ?
#
loop_
_entity_poly.entity_id
_entity_poly.type
_entity_poly.pdbx_seq_one_letter_code
_entity_poly.pdbx_strand_id
1 'polypeptide(L)'
;MRIKVNSNTNLTGPGEIYAKEISSAGNAFAYAIYEHSKLPLRVFEAARIATAMINGCQICMNWQTKRDVSQMGIEKGVIDNGIAPDESFYTEILNKDYSNLSKREILAVNYAILMGNKPKELSKDDYFWDEMKKVFTDEEITDLTYCIAGWMGMGRVAHVLGLDQNCSI
;
A
#
# COMPACT_ATOMS: atom_id res chain seq x y z
N MET A 1 4.16 -18.94 8.77
CA MET A 1 4.99 -18.93 7.55
C MET A 1 4.83 -20.26 6.79
N ARG A 2 4.61 -20.21 5.49
CA ARG A 2 4.38 -21.40 4.62
C ARG A 2 5.68 -22.06 4.17
N ILE A 3 6.73 -21.27 4.01
CA ILE A 3 8.05 -21.76 3.57
C ILE A 3 8.96 -21.82 4.79
N LYS A 4 9.49 -23.00 5.06
CA LYS A 4 10.48 -23.19 6.14
C LYS A 4 11.82 -22.64 5.68
N VAL A 5 12.45 -21.87 6.54
CA VAL A 5 13.75 -21.28 6.32
C VAL A 5 14.70 -21.88 7.37
N ASN A 6 15.69 -22.63 6.91
CA ASN A 6 16.76 -23.13 7.76
C ASN A 6 17.80 -22.01 7.93
N SER A 7 17.50 -21.00 8.74
CA SER A 7 18.45 -19.96 9.12
C SER A 7 18.54 -19.87 10.62
N ASN A 8 19.74 -19.63 11.12
CA ASN A 8 19.99 -19.38 12.54
C ASN A 8 19.52 -17.97 12.99
N THR A 9 18.87 -17.23 12.10
CA THR A 9 18.38 -15.88 12.37
C THR A 9 16.88 -15.83 12.11
N ASN A 10 16.10 -15.52 13.13
CA ASN A 10 14.63 -15.37 13.07
C ASN A 10 14.16 -14.17 12.23
N LEU A 11 15.07 -13.42 11.62
CA LEU A 11 14.77 -12.18 10.89
C LEU A 11 14.87 -12.32 9.36
N THR A 12 15.39 -13.43 8.87
CA THR A 12 15.59 -13.62 7.43
C THR A 12 14.38 -14.33 6.82
N GLY A 13 13.68 -13.66 5.92
CA GLY A 13 12.54 -14.22 5.20
C GLY A 13 12.96 -15.15 4.07
N PRO A 14 12.04 -15.97 3.55
CA PRO A 14 12.34 -16.90 2.46
C PRO A 14 12.81 -16.20 1.17
N GLY A 15 12.40 -14.95 0.96
CA GLY A 15 12.86 -14.14 -0.19
C GLY A 15 14.36 -13.91 -0.18
N GLU A 16 14.93 -13.57 0.97
CA GLU A 16 16.37 -13.31 1.10
C GLU A 16 17.22 -14.56 0.90
N ILE A 17 16.68 -15.73 1.19
CA ILE A 17 17.39 -17.00 1.09
C ILE A 17 17.24 -17.64 -0.28
N TYR A 18 16.03 -17.67 -0.82
CA TYR A 18 15.72 -18.44 -2.02
C TYR A 18 15.54 -17.59 -3.28
N ALA A 19 15.37 -16.26 -3.14
CA ALA A 19 15.13 -15.34 -4.25
C ALA A 19 15.75 -13.96 -3.96
N LYS A 20 16.99 -13.93 -3.47
CA LYS A 20 17.64 -12.74 -2.92
C LYS A 20 17.57 -11.52 -3.85
N GLU A 21 18.01 -11.66 -5.10
CA GLU A 21 18.05 -10.54 -6.04
C GLU A 21 16.65 -10.01 -6.38
N ILE A 22 15.66 -10.90 -6.52
CA ILE A 22 14.27 -10.53 -6.80
C ILE A 22 13.65 -9.86 -5.56
N SER A 23 13.87 -10.42 -4.38
CA SER A 23 13.39 -9.87 -3.13
C SER A 23 13.99 -8.48 -2.85
N SER A 24 15.30 -8.31 -3.07
CA SER A 24 15.98 -7.03 -2.92
C SER A 24 15.42 -5.96 -3.87
N ALA A 25 15.17 -6.32 -5.14
CA ALA A 25 14.56 -5.39 -6.10
C ALA A 25 13.12 -5.02 -5.70
N GLY A 26 12.32 -5.99 -5.20
CA GLY A 26 10.98 -5.74 -4.69
C GLY A 26 10.98 -4.83 -3.45
N ASN A 27 11.92 -5.04 -2.53
CA ASN A 27 12.09 -4.18 -1.37
C ASN A 27 12.52 -2.76 -1.79
N ALA A 28 13.46 -2.63 -2.72
CA ALA A 28 13.87 -1.31 -3.24
C ALA A 28 12.69 -0.56 -3.86
N PHE A 29 11.82 -1.25 -4.60
CA PHE A 29 10.59 -0.65 -5.12
C PHE A 29 9.64 -0.21 -4.00
N ALA A 30 9.45 -1.04 -2.97
CA ALA A 30 8.63 -0.68 -1.82
C ALA A 30 9.18 0.56 -1.09
N TYR A 31 10.50 0.64 -0.87
CA TYR A 31 11.15 1.82 -0.27
C TYR A 31 10.93 3.08 -1.10
N ALA A 32 11.15 3.00 -2.42
CA ALA A 32 10.99 4.12 -3.33
C ALA A 32 9.59 4.74 -3.28
N ILE A 33 8.55 3.94 -3.05
CA ILE A 33 7.16 4.40 -2.88
C ILE A 33 7.06 5.36 -1.68
N TYR A 34 7.59 5.00 -0.52
CA TYR A 34 7.52 5.82 0.68
C TYR A 34 8.45 7.03 0.63
N GLU A 35 9.62 6.91 0.00
CA GLU A 35 10.61 7.98 -0.10
C GLU A 35 10.26 9.04 -1.15
N HIS A 36 9.60 8.65 -2.24
CA HIS A 36 9.50 9.51 -3.43
C HIS A 36 8.08 9.87 -3.85
N SER A 37 7.03 9.21 -3.34
CA SER A 37 5.66 9.60 -3.65
C SER A 37 5.40 11.06 -3.27
N LYS A 38 4.73 11.79 -4.18
CA LYS A 38 4.31 13.19 -4.01
C LYS A 38 2.85 13.32 -3.61
N LEU A 39 2.14 12.22 -3.46
CA LEU A 39 0.75 12.23 -3.06
C LEU A 39 0.57 12.84 -1.67
N PRO A 40 -0.51 13.57 -1.42
CA PRO A 40 -0.91 13.92 -0.06
C PRO A 40 -1.03 12.65 0.80
N LEU A 41 -0.48 12.69 2.02
CA LEU A 41 -0.38 11.51 2.89
C LEU A 41 -1.73 10.82 3.12
N ARG A 42 -2.83 11.55 3.25
CA ARG A 42 -4.17 10.97 3.42
C ARG A 42 -4.64 10.21 2.18
N VAL A 43 -4.36 10.71 0.98
CA VAL A 43 -4.68 10.03 -0.30
C VAL A 43 -3.84 8.76 -0.44
N PHE A 44 -2.55 8.85 -0.14
CA PHE A 44 -1.62 7.72 -0.11
C PHE A 44 -2.11 6.61 0.84
N GLU A 45 -2.45 6.96 2.09
CA GLU A 45 -2.94 6.02 3.10
C GLU A 45 -4.29 5.41 2.71
N ALA A 46 -5.21 6.19 2.13
CA ALA A 46 -6.50 5.67 1.67
C ALA A 46 -6.33 4.52 0.67
N ALA A 47 -5.48 4.70 -0.34
CA ALA A 47 -5.20 3.65 -1.33
C ALA A 47 -4.39 2.49 -0.73
N ARG A 48 -3.44 2.79 0.17
CA ARG A 48 -2.60 1.77 0.81
C ARG A 48 -3.43 0.81 1.65
N ILE A 49 -4.34 1.34 2.49
CA ILE A 49 -5.22 0.51 3.34
C ILE A 49 -6.15 -0.33 2.46
N ALA A 50 -6.78 0.28 1.45
CA ALA A 50 -7.64 -0.45 0.52
C ALA A 50 -6.88 -1.61 -0.15
N THR A 51 -5.62 -1.39 -0.56
CA THR A 51 -4.75 -2.44 -1.13
C THR A 51 -4.42 -3.52 -0.09
N ALA A 52 -4.15 -3.13 1.15
CA ALA A 52 -3.89 -4.08 2.25
C ALA A 52 -5.09 -5.00 2.52
N MET A 53 -6.31 -4.45 2.48
CA MET A 53 -7.56 -5.20 2.62
C MET A 53 -7.75 -6.22 1.49
N ILE A 54 -7.49 -5.82 0.23
CA ILE A 54 -7.56 -6.71 -0.93
C ILE A 54 -6.57 -7.87 -0.81
N ASN A 55 -5.36 -7.57 -0.33
CA ASN A 55 -4.32 -8.57 -0.14
C ASN A 55 -4.57 -9.49 1.06
N GLY A 56 -5.44 -9.11 2.00
CA GLY A 56 -5.64 -9.82 3.27
C GLY A 56 -4.46 -9.70 4.25
N CYS A 57 -3.52 -8.77 4.00
CA CYS A 57 -2.28 -8.64 4.76
C CYS A 57 -2.51 -7.95 6.10
N GLN A 58 -2.49 -8.70 7.21
CA GLN A 58 -2.77 -8.20 8.55
C GLN A 58 -1.77 -7.11 9.00
N ILE A 59 -0.47 -7.31 8.78
CA ILE A 59 0.55 -6.30 9.08
C ILE A 59 0.26 -5.03 8.29
N CYS A 60 -0.05 -5.18 6.99
CA CYS A 60 -0.27 -4.02 6.13
C CYS A 60 -1.54 -3.23 6.53
N MET A 61 -2.59 -3.91 7.03
CA MET A 61 -3.79 -3.24 7.54
C MET A 61 -3.52 -2.47 8.84
N ASN A 62 -2.65 -2.98 9.70
CA ASN A 62 -2.27 -2.34 10.96
C ASN A 62 -1.19 -1.26 10.80
N TRP A 63 -0.50 -1.24 9.66
CA TRP A 63 0.54 -0.25 9.37
C TRP A 63 -0.06 1.14 9.18
N GLN A 64 0.61 2.14 9.76
CA GLN A 64 0.31 3.56 9.58
C GLN A 64 1.60 4.27 9.17
N THR A 65 1.64 4.81 7.97
CA THR A 65 2.90 5.30 7.37
C THR A 65 3.62 6.33 8.26
N LYS A 66 2.89 7.32 8.80
CA LYS A 66 3.50 8.34 9.67
C LYS A 66 4.07 7.78 10.97
N ARG A 67 3.45 6.74 11.51
CA ARG A 67 3.89 6.08 12.76
C ARG A 67 5.06 5.13 12.53
N ASP A 68 5.00 4.36 11.44
CA ASP A 68 5.79 3.13 11.32
C ASP A 68 6.94 3.19 10.32
N VAL A 69 6.93 4.15 9.36
CA VAL A 69 7.90 4.16 8.26
C VAL A 69 9.35 4.33 8.70
N SER A 70 9.57 4.91 9.88
CA SER A 70 10.90 5.00 10.50
C SER A 70 11.52 3.64 10.79
N GLN A 71 10.71 2.58 10.95
CA GLN A 71 11.20 1.19 11.09
C GLN A 71 11.87 0.69 9.81
N MET A 72 11.57 1.31 8.67
CA MET A 72 12.25 1.07 7.40
C MET A 72 13.50 1.95 7.22
N GLY A 73 13.86 2.78 8.19
CA GLY A 73 14.95 3.75 8.06
C GLY A 73 14.59 4.98 7.22
N ILE A 74 13.32 5.20 6.94
CA ILE A 74 12.83 6.33 6.14
C ILE A 74 12.43 7.46 7.10
N GLU A 75 13.11 8.59 6.98
CA GLU A 75 12.86 9.77 7.83
C GLU A 75 12.15 10.91 7.10
N LYS A 76 12.08 10.85 5.77
CA LYS A 76 11.49 11.87 4.90
C LYS A 76 10.76 11.22 3.73
N GLY A 77 9.98 12.00 3.00
CA GLY A 77 9.24 11.51 1.84
C GLY A 77 7.74 11.75 1.99
N VAL A 78 6.92 10.76 1.69
CA VAL A 78 5.46 10.92 1.71
C VAL A 78 4.92 11.36 3.08
N ILE A 79 5.63 11.09 4.15
CA ILE A 79 5.27 11.51 5.52
C ILE A 79 5.31 13.03 5.74
N ASP A 80 5.95 13.76 4.84
CA ASP A 80 6.04 15.23 4.84
C ASP A 80 4.97 15.87 3.95
N ASN A 81 4.16 15.07 3.24
CA ASN A 81 3.18 15.54 2.26
C ASN A 81 1.81 15.81 2.91
N GLY A 82 1.76 16.72 3.86
CA GLY A 82 0.51 17.20 4.46
C GLY A 82 0.16 16.57 5.81
N ILE A 83 -1.13 16.62 6.16
CA ILE A 83 -1.61 16.24 7.48
C ILE A 83 -1.71 14.72 7.57
N ALA A 84 -1.16 14.15 8.66
CA ALA A 84 -1.31 12.73 8.95
C ALA A 84 -2.78 12.39 9.25
N PRO A 85 -3.29 11.24 8.76
CA PRO A 85 -4.59 10.73 9.18
C PRO A 85 -4.63 10.47 10.69
N ASP A 86 -5.81 10.64 11.27
CA ASP A 86 -6.11 10.20 12.64
C ASP A 86 -6.61 8.74 12.68
N GLU A 87 -6.80 8.18 13.88
CA GLU A 87 -7.26 6.80 14.06
C GLU A 87 -8.66 6.55 13.47
N SER A 88 -9.52 7.56 13.44
CA SER A 88 -10.86 7.42 12.86
C SER A 88 -10.81 7.15 11.36
N PHE A 89 -9.91 7.83 10.65
CA PHE A 89 -9.69 7.61 9.21
C PHE A 89 -9.33 6.15 8.87
N TYR A 90 -8.41 5.55 9.65
CA TYR A 90 -8.02 4.15 9.45
C TYR A 90 -9.19 3.21 9.73
N THR A 91 -9.89 3.44 10.85
CA THR A 91 -11.04 2.63 11.27
C THR A 91 -12.18 2.69 10.25
N GLU A 92 -12.49 3.87 9.73
CA GLU A 92 -13.54 4.09 8.73
C GLU A 92 -13.24 3.30 7.44
N ILE A 93 -12.03 3.41 6.90
CA ILE A 93 -11.67 2.67 5.67
C ILE A 93 -11.72 1.17 5.89
N LEU A 94 -11.18 0.66 7.01
CA LEU A 94 -11.21 -0.76 7.34
C LEU A 94 -12.65 -1.30 7.50
N ASN A 95 -13.57 -0.47 8.00
CA ASN A 95 -14.98 -0.78 8.12
C ASN A 95 -15.79 -0.51 6.83
N LYS A 96 -15.14 -0.01 5.78
CA LYS A 96 -15.77 0.40 4.51
C LYS A 96 -16.81 1.51 4.69
N ASP A 97 -16.64 2.33 5.70
CA ASP A 97 -17.40 3.56 5.90
C ASP A 97 -16.59 4.73 5.32
N TYR A 98 -17.06 5.30 4.25
CA TYR A 98 -16.36 6.38 3.54
C TYR A 98 -17.06 7.73 3.70
N SER A 99 -18.00 7.83 4.64
CA SER A 99 -18.88 9.01 4.80
C SER A 99 -18.13 10.30 5.15
N ASN A 100 -17.00 10.19 5.85
CA ASN A 100 -16.17 11.33 6.26
C ASN A 100 -14.93 11.54 5.37
N LEU A 101 -14.74 10.71 4.36
CA LEU A 101 -13.62 10.85 3.44
C LEU A 101 -13.89 11.92 2.39
N SER A 102 -12.85 12.64 2.00
CA SER A 102 -12.91 13.54 0.85
C SER A 102 -13.10 12.78 -0.46
N LYS A 103 -13.57 13.48 -1.50
CA LYS A 103 -13.73 12.89 -2.85
C LYS A 103 -12.41 12.28 -3.37
N ARG A 104 -11.27 12.90 -3.09
CA ARG A 104 -9.95 12.38 -3.49
C ARG A 104 -9.61 11.07 -2.79
N GLU A 105 -9.87 10.99 -1.49
CA GLU A 105 -9.63 9.79 -0.69
C GLU A 105 -10.54 8.63 -1.14
N ILE A 106 -11.83 8.91 -1.38
CA ILE A 106 -12.79 7.91 -1.90
C ILE A 106 -12.34 7.38 -3.28
N LEU A 107 -11.93 8.27 -4.18
CA LEU A 107 -11.46 7.86 -5.50
C LEU A 107 -10.16 7.05 -5.42
N ALA A 108 -9.24 7.38 -4.51
CA ALA A 108 -8.03 6.59 -4.28
C ALA A 108 -8.33 5.19 -3.74
N VAL A 109 -9.29 5.06 -2.81
CA VAL A 109 -9.79 3.76 -2.32
C VAL A 109 -10.40 2.95 -3.47
N ASN A 110 -11.31 3.55 -4.23
CA ASN A 110 -11.98 2.88 -5.34
C ASN A 110 -11.00 2.48 -6.44
N TYR A 111 -10.01 3.33 -6.74
CA TYR A 111 -8.98 3.02 -7.71
C TYR A 111 -8.17 1.80 -7.30
N ALA A 112 -7.73 1.74 -6.03
CA ALA A 112 -7.04 0.56 -5.50
C ALA A 112 -7.89 -0.71 -5.60
N ILE A 113 -9.18 -0.63 -5.24
CA ILE A 113 -10.11 -1.76 -5.30
C ILE A 113 -10.30 -2.24 -6.75
N LEU A 114 -10.53 -1.33 -7.68
CA LEU A 114 -10.73 -1.66 -9.09
C LEU A 114 -9.46 -2.21 -9.74
N MET A 115 -8.31 -1.58 -9.49
CA MET A 115 -7.03 -2.04 -10.00
C MET A 115 -6.67 -3.44 -9.49
N GLY A 116 -7.00 -3.74 -8.23
CA GLY A 116 -6.72 -5.03 -7.63
C GLY A 116 -7.63 -6.17 -8.04
N ASN A 117 -8.91 -5.88 -8.27
CA ASN A 117 -9.94 -6.91 -8.48
C ASN A 117 -10.49 -6.93 -9.92
N LYS A 118 -10.49 -5.79 -10.61
CA LYS A 118 -11.15 -5.61 -11.92
C LYS A 118 -10.31 -4.76 -12.89
N PRO A 119 -9.02 -5.06 -13.12
CA PRO A 119 -8.16 -4.20 -13.93
C PRO A 119 -8.61 -4.11 -15.41
N LYS A 120 -9.27 -5.14 -15.92
CA LYS A 120 -9.77 -5.15 -17.31
C LYS A 120 -10.98 -4.25 -17.49
N GLU A 121 -11.85 -4.21 -16.50
CA GLU A 121 -13.01 -3.30 -16.47
C GLU A 121 -12.55 -1.86 -16.26
N LEU A 122 -11.67 -1.64 -15.27
CA LEU A 122 -11.11 -0.33 -14.96
C LEU A 122 -10.45 0.34 -16.19
N SER A 123 -9.70 -0.42 -16.98
CA SER A 123 -9.04 0.14 -18.18
C SER A 123 -10.00 0.64 -19.27
N LYS A 124 -11.29 0.32 -19.15
CA LYS A 124 -12.36 0.69 -20.11
C LYS A 124 -13.45 1.55 -19.49
N ASP A 125 -13.31 1.93 -18.23
CA ASP A 125 -14.29 2.72 -17.50
C ASP A 125 -14.01 4.22 -17.70
N ASP A 126 -14.42 4.74 -18.86
CA ASP A 126 -14.22 6.16 -19.22
C ASP A 126 -14.81 7.09 -18.14
N TYR A 127 -15.97 6.71 -17.55
CA TYR A 127 -16.59 7.51 -16.51
C TYR A 127 -15.70 7.62 -15.25
N PHE A 128 -15.12 6.51 -14.81
CA PHE A 128 -14.20 6.51 -13.66
C PHE A 128 -12.96 7.36 -13.96
N TRP A 129 -12.39 7.22 -15.14
CA TRP A 129 -11.21 8.00 -15.56
C TRP A 129 -11.51 9.49 -15.65
N ASP A 130 -12.70 9.88 -16.14
CA ASP A 130 -13.11 11.28 -16.15
C ASP A 130 -13.26 11.84 -14.73
N GLU A 131 -13.81 11.08 -13.79
CA GLU A 131 -13.88 11.50 -12.38
C GLU A 131 -12.49 11.61 -11.73
N MET A 132 -11.57 10.70 -12.03
CA MET A 132 -10.18 10.77 -11.58
C MET A 132 -9.49 12.04 -12.07
N LYS A 133 -9.57 12.34 -13.35
CA LYS A 133 -8.93 13.50 -13.99
C LYS A 133 -9.50 14.86 -13.54
N LYS A 134 -10.70 14.88 -12.97
CA LYS A 134 -11.27 16.12 -12.38
C LYS A 134 -10.58 16.53 -11.08
N VAL A 135 -9.93 15.60 -10.37
CA VAL A 135 -9.40 15.82 -9.02
C VAL A 135 -7.93 15.46 -8.83
N PHE A 136 -7.35 14.72 -9.79
CA PHE A 136 -5.94 14.35 -9.81
C PHE A 136 -5.28 14.80 -11.11
N THR A 137 -4.01 15.18 -11.04
CA THR A 137 -3.17 15.38 -12.23
C THR A 137 -2.70 14.03 -12.79
N ASP A 138 -2.20 14.03 -14.03
CA ASP A 138 -1.65 12.81 -14.63
C ASP A 138 -0.43 12.29 -13.85
N GLU A 139 0.38 13.18 -13.25
CA GLU A 139 1.49 12.79 -12.37
C GLU A 139 0.98 12.10 -11.11
N GLU A 140 -0.06 12.65 -10.45
CA GLU A 140 -0.64 12.04 -9.24
C GLU A 140 -1.29 10.68 -9.55
N ILE A 141 -1.99 10.56 -10.68
CA ILE A 141 -2.57 9.27 -11.10
C ILE A 141 -1.46 8.24 -11.36
N THR A 142 -0.39 8.65 -12.02
CA THR A 142 0.76 7.78 -12.30
C THR A 142 1.43 7.34 -10.99
N ASP A 143 1.73 8.28 -10.09
CA ASP A 143 2.31 8.01 -8.76
C ASP A 143 1.42 7.02 -7.99
N LEU A 144 0.12 7.30 -7.88
CA LEU A 144 -0.85 6.43 -7.21
C LEU A 144 -0.89 5.02 -7.81
N THR A 145 -0.81 4.91 -9.14
CA THR A 145 -0.80 3.62 -9.84
C THR A 145 0.41 2.78 -9.45
N TYR A 146 1.61 3.37 -9.45
CA TYR A 146 2.84 2.68 -9.04
C TYR A 146 2.83 2.33 -7.55
N CYS A 147 2.33 3.21 -6.70
CA CYS A 147 2.16 2.92 -5.27
C CYS A 147 1.27 1.69 -5.05
N ILE A 148 0.09 1.66 -5.65
CA ILE A 148 -0.83 0.52 -5.57
C ILE A 148 -0.18 -0.76 -6.10
N ALA A 149 0.53 -0.70 -7.22
CA ALA A 149 1.21 -1.86 -7.80
C ALA A 149 2.24 -2.46 -6.83
N GLY A 150 3.06 -1.62 -6.19
CA GLY A 150 4.07 -2.06 -5.22
C GLY A 150 3.44 -2.67 -3.97
N TRP A 151 2.45 -2.01 -3.36
CA TRP A 151 1.75 -2.56 -2.20
C TRP A 151 1.01 -3.86 -2.53
N MET A 152 0.40 -3.94 -3.72
CA MET A 152 -0.29 -5.14 -4.15
C MET A 152 0.67 -6.31 -4.35
N GLY A 153 1.80 -6.07 -4.99
CA GLY A 153 2.83 -7.09 -5.19
C GLY A 153 3.43 -7.58 -3.87
N MET A 154 3.99 -6.67 -3.09
CA MET A 154 4.69 -7.01 -1.85
C MET A 154 3.75 -7.49 -0.75
N GLY A 155 2.57 -6.90 -0.63
CA GLY A 155 1.56 -7.34 0.35
C GLY A 155 1.01 -8.74 0.04
N ARG A 156 0.83 -9.10 -1.23
CA ARG A 156 0.46 -10.48 -1.62
C ARG A 156 1.56 -11.48 -1.33
N VAL A 157 2.81 -11.13 -1.60
CA VAL A 157 3.96 -11.97 -1.21
C VAL A 157 3.95 -12.21 0.29
N ALA A 158 3.80 -11.16 1.10
CA ALA A 158 3.76 -11.28 2.55
C ALA A 158 2.62 -12.19 3.02
N HIS A 159 1.41 -11.98 2.52
CA HIS A 159 0.23 -12.76 2.94
C HIS A 159 0.29 -14.21 2.47
N VAL A 160 0.56 -14.45 1.19
CA VAL A 160 0.58 -15.81 0.60
C VAL A 160 1.66 -16.68 1.23
N LEU A 161 2.81 -16.13 1.55
CA LEU A 161 3.89 -16.84 2.24
C LEU A 161 3.68 -16.91 3.76
N GLY A 162 2.64 -16.25 4.30
CA GLY A 162 2.32 -16.21 5.72
C GLY A 162 3.37 -15.47 6.54
N LEU A 163 3.98 -14.44 5.98
CA LEU A 163 4.96 -13.59 6.67
C LEU A 163 4.26 -12.61 7.62
N ASP A 164 3.02 -12.26 7.32
CA ASP A 164 2.17 -11.35 8.07
C ASP A 164 1.52 -11.98 9.33
N GLN A 165 1.68 -13.29 9.54
CA GLN A 165 1.08 -14.00 10.67
C GLN A 165 2.00 -14.10 11.89
N ASN A 166 3.28 -13.77 11.77
CA ASN A 166 4.29 -13.96 12.80
C ASN A 166 4.80 -12.66 13.44
N CYS A 167 4.24 -11.51 13.09
CA CYS A 167 4.53 -10.26 13.78
C CYS A 167 3.45 -9.99 14.82
N SER A 168 3.69 -10.45 16.05
CA SER A 168 3.14 -9.79 17.24
C SER A 168 3.88 -8.45 17.36
N ILE A 169 3.24 -7.37 16.93
CA ILE A 169 3.64 -6.01 17.31
C ILE A 169 3.07 -5.74 18.70
#